data_48a7641c19c1ea66a606477ace57bec2
#
_entry.id   48a7641c19c1ea66a606477ace57bec2
#
_cell.length_a   1.000
_cell.length_b   1.000
_cell.length_c   1.000
_cell.angle_alpha   90.00
_cell.angle_beta   90.00
_cell.angle_gamma   90.00
#
_symmetry.space_group_name_H-M   'P 1'
#
loop_
_entity.id
_entity.type
_entity.pdbx_description
1 polymer ?
#
loop_
_entity_poly.entity_id
_entity_poly.type
_entity_poly.pdbx_seq_one_letter_code
_entity_poly.pdbx_strand_id
1 'polypeptide(L)'
;MESYSESYRKSGVDITAGYAGVKLMAPHVARTRIPGVVSGIGGFGGLFAPDLTGIREPVLVSGTDGVGTKIRIAQLLDRHDTVGVDCVAMCVNDIICCGAKPLFFLDYIAIGKNVPEKVAAIVSGVAEGCVQAGCALIGGETAEHPGIMAPEEYDLAGFSVGIVDKGDIIDPDRVRSGDVVLALPSSGIHSNGYSLVRKVFNVEHANLTLHCEDLGQTLGEALLTPTRIYVKPVLAAIDAAEVHGISHITGGGFYENIPRCLPDGMTVKIEKAAVRTPPIFKMLRETGHIPERDMFNTFNMGVGMAVIVSRDTADQALSALAQHGCPGYVIGEVISGEERVILC
;
A
#
# COMPACT_ATOMS: atom_id res chain seq x y z
N MET A 1 -24.50 -27.37 3.03
CA MET A 1 -24.37 -28.33 4.16
C MET A 1 -23.06 -27.99 4.83
N GLU A 2 -23.08 -27.54 6.09
CA GLU A 2 -21.85 -27.24 6.80
C GLU A 2 -21.12 -28.54 7.12
N SER A 3 -19.84 -28.66 6.77
CA SER A 3 -19.00 -29.79 7.07
C SER A 3 -18.50 -29.70 8.51
N TYR A 4 -18.30 -30.84 9.18
CA TYR A 4 -17.80 -30.94 10.54
C TYR A 4 -16.83 -32.10 10.67
N SER A 5 -15.68 -31.88 11.33
CA SER A 5 -14.70 -32.93 11.62
C SER A 5 -14.12 -32.74 13.02
N GLU A 6 -14.53 -33.61 13.95
CA GLU A 6 -14.03 -33.59 15.33
C GLU A 6 -12.54 -33.91 15.38
N SER A 7 -12.05 -34.80 14.52
CA SER A 7 -10.62 -35.15 14.46
C SER A 7 -9.79 -33.96 13.98
N TYR A 8 -10.31 -33.20 13.03
CA TYR A 8 -9.62 -32.02 12.50
C TYR A 8 -9.60 -30.88 13.53
N ARG A 9 -10.74 -30.68 14.23
CA ARG A 9 -10.84 -29.73 15.34
C ARG A 9 -9.85 -30.07 16.48
N LYS A 10 -9.69 -31.35 16.83
CA LYS A 10 -8.70 -31.81 17.83
C LYS A 10 -7.25 -31.60 17.39
N SER A 11 -6.98 -31.47 16.09
CA SER A 11 -5.67 -31.13 15.56
C SER A 11 -5.42 -29.62 15.45
N GLY A 12 -6.39 -28.79 15.87
CA GLY A 12 -6.24 -27.33 15.95
C GLY A 12 -6.89 -26.55 14.80
N VAL A 13 -7.63 -27.23 13.88
CA VAL A 13 -8.31 -26.57 12.75
C VAL A 13 -9.81 -26.64 12.91
N ASP A 14 -10.50 -25.49 13.02
CA ASP A 14 -11.94 -25.41 13.18
C ASP A 14 -12.64 -24.95 11.89
N ILE A 15 -13.14 -25.92 11.13
CA ILE A 15 -13.89 -25.67 9.87
C ILE A 15 -15.14 -24.81 10.12
N THR A 16 -15.80 -24.95 11.29
CA THR A 16 -17.03 -24.19 11.60
C THR A 16 -16.72 -22.72 11.84
N ALA A 17 -15.57 -22.40 12.43
CA ALA A 17 -15.08 -21.02 12.54
C ALA A 17 -14.83 -20.43 11.15
N GLY A 18 -14.27 -21.20 10.20
CA GLY A 18 -14.13 -20.78 8.80
C GLY A 18 -15.46 -20.36 8.17
N TYR A 19 -16.51 -21.19 8.27
CA TYR A 19 -17.83 -20.83 7.75
C TYR A 19 -18.42 -19.59 8.42
N ALA A 20 -18.25 -19.43 9.73
CA ALA A 20 -18.70 -18.24 10.44
C ALA A 20 -17.97 -16.98 9.96
N GLY A 21 -16.65 -17.07 9.78
CA GLY A 21 -15.84 -15.99 9.20
C GLY A 21 -16.32 -15.55 7.82
N VAL A 22 -16.57 -16.51 6.92
CA VAL A 22 -17.09 -16.21 5.56
C VAL A 22 -18.41 -15.46 5.61
N LYS A 23 -19.34 -15.83 6.52
CA LYS A 23 -20.60 -15.10 6.70
C LYS A 23 -20.39 -13.66 7.15
N LEU A 24 -19.46 -13.43 8.07
CA LEU A 24 -19.14 -12.08 8.57
C LEU A 24 -18.42 -11.23 7.50
N MET A 25 -17.59 -11.83 6.67
CA MET A 25 -16.85 -11.13 5.61
C MET A 25 -17.74 -10.75 4.41
N ALA A 26 -18.78 -11.53 4.11
CA ALA A 26 -19.59 -11.38 2.89
C ALA A 26 -20.12 -9.96 2.64
N PRO A 27 -20.62 -9.19 3.62
CA PRO A 27 -21.07 -7.82 3.41
C PRO A 27 -19.93 -6.87 3.01
N HIS A 28 -18.72 -7.09 3.56
CA HIS A 28 -17.54 -6.27 3.24
C HIS A 28 -17.08 -6.53 1.81
N VAL A 29 -16.96 -7.80 1.42
CA VAL A 29 -16.59 -8.20 0.05
C VAL A 29 -17.62 -7.68 -0.97
N ALA A 30 -18.91 -7.73 -0.66
CA ALA A 30 -19.96 -7.24 -1.56
C ALA A 30 -19.80 -5.75 -1.92
N ARG A 31 -19.23 -4.92 -1.04
CA ARG A 31 -18.94 -3.49 -1.30
C ARG A 31 -17.92 -3.28 -2.40
N THR A 32 -17.04 -4.26 -2.65
CA THR A 32 -15.97 -4.16 -3.64
C THR A 32 -16.42 -4.54 -5.05
N ARG A 33 -17.69 -4.98 -5.21
CA ARG A 33 -18.18 -5.49 -6.49
C ARG A 33 -18.22 -4.39 -7.54
N ILE A 34 -17.48 -4.59 -8.62
CA ILE A 34 -17.43 -3.72 -9.80
C ILE A 34 -17.86 -4.51 -11.06
N PRO A 35 -18.15 -3.83 -12.19
CA PRO A 35 -18.32 -4.50 -13.47
C PRO A 35 -17.11 -5.39 -13.79
N GLY A 36 -17.33 -6.55 -14.36
CA GLY A 36 -16.30 -7.55 -14.63
C GLY A 36 -16.24 -8.69 -13.61
N VAL A 37 -16.75 -8.54 -12.40
CA VAL A 37 -16.84 -9.65 -11.44
C VAL A 37 -17.91 -10.66 -11.89
N VAL A 38 -17.47 -11.86 -12.27
CA VAL A 38 -18.31 -12.94 -12.80
C VAL A 38 -18.78 -13.91 -11.71
N SER A 39 -17.91 -14.22 -10.74
CA SER A 39 -18.20 -15.15 -9.65
C SER A 39 -18.42 -14.45 -8.31
N GLY A 40 -19.13 -15.13 -7.39
CA GLY A 40 -19.10 -14.81 -5.96
C GLY A 40 -17.89 -15.46 -5.28
N ILE A 41 -17.65 -15.13 -4.00
CA ILE A 41 -16.65 -15.80 -3.15
C ILE A 41 -17.10 -17.24 -2.80
N GLY A 42 -16.11 -18.12 -2.55
CA GLY A 42 -16.34 -19.50 -2.14
C GLY A 42 -16.27 -20.54 -3.27
N GLY A 43 -15.93 -20.15 -4.48
CA GLY A 43 -15.53 -21.06 -5.57
C GLY A 43 -14.06 -21.43 -5.51
N PHE A 44 -13.61 -22.30 -6.41
CA PHE A 44 -12.18 -22.67 -6.53
C PHE A 44 -11.29 -21.51 -7.02
N GLY A 45 -11.88 -20.49 -7.64
CA GLY A 45 -11.14 -19.31 -8.11
C GLY A 45 -12.07 -18.13 -8.33
N GLY A 46 -11.51 -16.92 -8.24
CA GLY A 46 -12.20 -15.69 -8.61
C GLY A 46 -12.24 -15.52 -10.12
N LEU A 47 -13.41 -15.27 -10.69
CA LEU A 47 -13.60 -15.04 -12.13
C LEU A 47 -13.82 -13.56 -12.40
N PHE A 48 -12.99 -13.00 -13.28
CA PHE A 48 -13.08 -11.61 -13.69
C PHE A 48 -13.00 -11.47 -15.21
N ALA A 49 -13.95 -10.76 -15.80
CA ALA A 49 -13.98 -10.43 -17.22
C ALA A 49 -13.56 -8.95 -17.37
N PRO A 50 -12.34 -8.65 -17.82
CA PRO A 50 -11.89 -7.28 -17.97
C PRO A 50 -12.63 -6.58 -19.11
N ASP A 51 -12.95 -5.30 -18.92
CA ASP A 51 -13.36 -4.42 -20.01
C ASP A 51 -12.11 -4.00 -20.80
N LEU A 52 -12.07 -4.39 -22.09
CA LEU A 52 -10.96 -4.08 -22.98
C LEU A 52 -11.26 -2.88 -23.90
N THR A 53 -12.32 -2.13 -23.63
CA THR A 53 -12.67 -0.94 -24.41
C THR A 53 -11.54 0.08 -24.36
N GLY A 54 -11.02 0.45 -25.53
CA GLY A 54 -9.89 1.40 -25.66
C GLY A 54 -8.50 0.76 -25.51
N ILE A 55 -8.41 -0.52 -25.14
CA ILE A 55 -7.14 -1.25 -25.01
C ILE A 55 -6.89 -2.07 -26.28
N ARG A 56 -5.80 -1.80 -26.98
CA ARG A 56 -5.44 -2.47 -28.25
C ARG A 56 -4.53 -3.67 -28.02
N GLU A 57 -3.51 -3.50 -27.16
CA GLU A 57 -2.57 -4.55 -26.76
C GLU A 57 -2.58 -4.67 -25.23
N PRO A 58 -3.50 -5.47 -24.64
CA PRO A 58 -3.64 -5.56 -23.20
C PRO A 58 -2.41 -6.20 -22.56
N VAL A 59 -1.85 -5.55 -21.54
CA VAL A 59 -0.79 -6.06 -20.67
C VAL A 59 -1.34 -6.15 -19.25
N LEU A 60 -1.21 -7.33 -18.64
CA LEU A 60 -1.53 -7.54 -17.23
C LEU A 60 -0.30 -7.21 -16.39
N VAL A 61 -0.52 -6.40 -15.36
CA VAL A 61 0.50 -6.05 -14.34
C VAL A 61 0.06 -6.66 -13.02
N SER A 62 0.95 -7.37 -12.36
CA SER A 62 0.65 -7.99 -11.06
C SER A 62 1.62 -7.51 -10.00
N GLY A 63 1.11 -7.35 -8.77
CA GLY A 63 1.88 -7.03 -7.58
C GLY A 63 1.46 -7.91 -6.42
N THR A 64 2.43 -8.35 -5.63
CA THR A 64 2.22 -9.08 -4.38
C THR A 64 3.07 -8.47 -3.30
N ASP A 65 2.48 -8.26 -2.14
CA ASP A 65 3.17 -7.74 -0.96
C ASP A 65 2.40 -8.11 0.31
N GLY A 66 3.02 -7.91 1.46
CA GLY A 66 2.40 -8.09 2.77
C GLY A 66 2.39 -6.81 3.59
N VAL A 67 1.79 -6.87 4.77
CA VAL A 67 1.77 -5.75 5.72
C VAL A 67 3.10 -5.61 6.44
N GLY A 68 3.80 -6.71 6.64
CA GLY A 68 5.04 -6.74 7.40
C GLY A 68 4.82 -6.53 8.91
N THR A 69 5.86 -6.09 9.60
CA THR A 69 5.87 -6.09 11.08
C THR A 69 4.98 -5.01 11.73
N LYS A 70 4.30 -4.18 10.95
CA LYS A 70 3.22 -3.28 11.43
C LYS A 70 2.07 -4.08 12.06
N ILE A 71 1.83 -5.31 11.60
CA ILE A 71 0.82 -6.22 12.19
C ILE A 71 0.98 -6.34 13.71
N ARG A 72 2.22 -6.28 14.22
CA ARG A 72 2.43 -6.36 15.68
C ARG A 72 1.76 -5.23 16.44
N ILE A 73 1.68 -4.03 15.87
CA ILE A 73 0.96 -2.91 16.48
C ILE A 73 -0.56 -3.20 16.53
N ALA A 74 -1.09 -3.78 15.44
CA ALA A 74 -2.50 -4.19 15.38
C ALA A 74 -2.83 -5.24 16.46
N GLN A 75 -1.93 -6.22 16.66
CA GLN A 75 -2.07 -7.25 17.69
C GLN A 75 -2.02 -6.65 19.10
N LEU A 76 -1.08 -5.74 19.39
CA LEU A 76 -0.94 -5.09 20.71
C LEU A 76 -2.14 -4.22 21.07
N LEU A 77 -2.81 -3.64 20.07
CA LEU A 77 -3.98 -2.76 20.26
C LEU A 77 -5.31 -3.49 20.04
N ASP A 78 -5.28 -4.77 19.69
CA ASP A 78 -6.46 -5.56 19.28
C ASP A 78 -7.32 -4.82 18.22
N ARG A 79 -6.65 -4.19 17.25
CA ARG A 79 -7.26 -3.41 16.18
C ARG A 79 -6.76 -3.89 14.81
N HIS A 80 -7.63 -4.61 14.09
CA HIS A 80 -7.26 -5.38 12.91
C HIS A 80 -7.83 -4.85 11.59
N ASP A 81 -8.70 -3.85 11.62
CA ASP A 81 -9.41 -3.28 10.47
C ASP A 81 -8.53 -2.37 9.59
N THR A 82 -7.38 -1.91 10.09
CA THR A 82 -6.50 -0.97 9.38
C THR A 82 -5.48 -1.66 8.47
N VAL A 83 -4.92 -2.78 8.92
CA VAL A 83 -3.81 -3.47 8.23
C VAL A 83 -4.23 -4.09 6.90
N GLY A 84 -5.54 -4.36 6.71
CA GLY A 84 -6.08 -4.78 5.41
C GLY A 84 -5.92 -3.71 4.35
N VAL A 85 -6.11 -2.43 4.71
CA VAL A 85 -5.86 -1.30 3.80
C VAL A 85 -4.38 -1.21 3.43
N ASP A 86 -3.47 -1.42 4.41
CA ASP A 86 -2.04 -1.46 4.15
C ASP A 86 -1.68 -2.53 3.12
N CYS A 87 -2.21 -3.74 3.29
CA CYS A 87 -1.96 -4.86 2.38
C CYS A 87 -2.37 -4.53 0.94
N VAL A 88 -3.58 -3.98 0.75
CA VAL A 88 -4.06 -3.57 -0.57
C VAL A 88 -3.18 -2.45 -1.13
N ALA A 89 -2.89 -1.43 -0.33
CA ALA A 89 -2.12 -0.26 -0.76
C ALA A 89 -0.73 -0.64 -1.26
N MET A 90 -0.03 -1.54 -0.55
CA MET A 90 1.30 -1.99 -0.96
C MET A 90 1.29 -2.64 -2.35
N CYS A 91 0.27 -3.45 -2.67
CA CYS A 91 0.15 -4.10 -3.96
C CYS A 91 -0.32 -3.16 -5.08
N VAL A 92 -1.40 -2.37 -4.86
CA VAL A 92 -2.00 -1.57 -5.93
C VAL A 92 -1.21 -0.30 -6.25
N ASN A 93 -0.48 0.26 -5.27
CA ASN A 93 0.41 1.39 -5.51
C ASN A 93 1.63 1.00 -6.36
N ASP A 94 2.09 -0.25 -6.29
CA ASP A 94 3.14 -0.75 -7.18
C ASP A 94 2.64 -0.93 -8.61
N ILE A 95 1.42 -1.48 -8.77
CA ILE A 95 0.79 -1.65 -10.10
C ILE A 95 0.63 -0.32 -10.80
N ILE A 96 0.17 0.72 -10.09
CA ILE A 96 -0.06 2.03 -10.70
C ILE A 96 1.25 2.71 -11.13
N CYS A 97 2.40 2.32 -10.58
CA CYS A 97 3.69 2.82 -11.05
C CYS A 97 3.98 2.46 -12.52
N CYS A 98 3.37 1.40 -13.01
CA CYS A 98 3.42 1.02 -14.43
C CYS A 98 2.29 1.66 -15.28
N GLY A 99 1.43 2.51 -14.68
CA GLY A 99 0.25 3.07 -15.34
C GLY A 99 -0.94 2.11 -15.39
N ALA A 100 -0.86 0.93 -14.77
CA ALA A 100 -1.91 -0.07 -14.83
C ALA A 100 -3.07 0.23 -13.87
N LYS A 101 -4.30 0.12 -14.37
CA LYS A 101 -5.52 0.20 -13.57
C LYS A 101 -5.75 -1.12 -12.85
N PRO A 102 -5.81 -1.17 -11.50
CA PRO A 102 -6.14 -2.38 -10.76
C PRO A 102 -7.53 -2.91 -11.13
N LEU A 103 -7.63 -4.23 -11.33
CA LEU A 103 -8.86 -4.94 -11.66
C LEU A 103 -9.41 -5.68 -10.46
N PHE A 104 -8.56 -6.52 -9.85
CA PHE A 104 -8.96 -7.34 -8.72
C PHE A 104 -7.82 -7.61 -7.75
N PHE A 105 -8.20 -8.05 -6.57
CA PHE A 105 -7.34 -8.38 -5.45
C PHE A 105 -7.68 -9.74 -4.87
N LEU A 106 -6.68 -10.43 -4.36
CA LEU A 106 -6.77 -11.65 -3.56
C LEU A 106 -5.94 -11.47 -2.29
N ASP A 107 -6.42 -11.96 -1.16
CA ASP A 107 -5.68 -11.97 0.09
C ASP A 107 -5.30 -13.38 0.54
N TYR A 108 -4.25 -13.49 1.33
CA TYR A 108 -3.87 -14.70 2.05
C TYR A 108 -3.64 -14.36 3.52
N ILE A 109 -4.44 -14.96 4.40
CA ILE A 109 -4.34 -14.81 5.84
C ILE A 109 -3.81 -16.13 6.44
N ALA A 110 -2.55 -16.13 6.89
CA ALA A 110 -2.02 -17.17 7.73
C ALA A 110 -2.30 -16.82 9.20
N ILE A 111 -2.96 -17.69 9.97
CA ILE A 111 -3.37 -17.38 11.33
C ILE A 111 -3.15 -18.55 12.27
N GLY A 112 -2.68 -18.28 13.50
CA GLY A 112 -2.45 -19.33 14.48
C GLY A 112 -3.73 -20.01 14.95
N LYS A 113 -4.80 -19.21 15.15
CA LYS A 113 -6.15 -19.70 15.46
C LYS A 113 -7.19 -18.83 14.77
N ASN A 114 -8.12 -19.45 14.05
CA ASN A 114 -9.19 -18.75 13.38
C ASN A 114 -10.23 -18.24 14.40
N VAL A 115 -10.26 -16.92 14.60
CA VAL A 115 -11.29 -16.19 15.33
C VAL A 115 -12.12 -15.43 14.30
N PRO A 116 -13.37 -15.83 14.02
CA PRO A 116 -14.17 -15.30 12.92
C PRO A 116 -14.27 -13.78 12.88
N GLU A 117 -14.43 -13.15 14.04
CA GLU A 117 -14.55 -11.70 14.17
C GLU A 117 -13.23 -10.99 13.82
N LYS A 118 -12.09 -11.55 14.22
CA LYS A 118 -10.76 -11.02 13.89
C LYS A 118 -10.50 -11.12 12.40
N VAL A 119 -10.77 -12.28 11.78
CA VAL A 119 -10.61 -12.46 10.34
C VAL A 119 -11.53 -11.52 9.58
N ALA A 120 -12.78 -11.37 10.00
CA ALA A 120 -13.72 -10.43 9.40
C ALA A 120 -13.25 -8.97 9.51
N ALA A 121 -12.64 -8.58 10.63
CA ALA A 121 -12.05 -7.24 10.79
C ALA A 121 -10.88 -7.02 9.82
N ILE A 122 -9.97 -7.99 9.68
CA ILE A 122 -8.87 -7.94 8.71
C ILE A 122 -9.43 -7.77 7.28
N VAL A 123 -10.37 -8.63 6.88
CA VAL A 123 -10.98 -8.59 5.53
C VAL A 123 -11.81 -7.32 5.32
N SER A 124 -12.40 -6.74 6.37
CA SER A 124 -13.08 -5.44 6.23
C SER A 124 -12.12 -4.33 5.80
N GLY A 125 -10.88 -4.35 6.32
CA GLY A 125 -9.82 -3.46 5.89
C GLY A 125 -9.35 -3.73 4.46
N VAL A 126 -9.21 -5.01 4.08
CA VAL A 126 -8.88 -5.38 2.67
C VAL A 126 -9.97 -4.87 1.72
N ALA A 127 -11.24 -5.09 2.07
CA ALA A 127 -12.37 -4.61 1.27
C ALA A 127 -12.39 -3.09 1.16
N GLU A 128 -12.11 -2.36 2.26
CA GLU A 128 -12.00 -0.90 2.23
C GLU A 128 -10.88 -0.44 1.30
N GLY A 129 -9.71 -1.06 1.37
CA GLY A 129 -8.59 -0.78 0.46
C GLY A 129 -8.98 -1.01 -1.00
N CYS A 130 -9.67 -2.11 -1.31
CA CYS A 130 -10.18 -2.40 -2.66
C CYS A 130 -11.17 -1.33 -3.16
N VAL A 131 -12.09 -0.87 -2.31
CA VAL A 131 -13.04 0.22 -2.64
C VAL A 131 -12.28 1.52 -2.95
N GLN A 132 -11.28 1.87 -2.15
CA GLN A 132 -10.43 3.04 -2.40
C GLN A 132 -9.66 2.92 -3.71
N ALA A 133 -9.09 1.75 -3.99
CA ALA A 133 -8.38 1.46 -5.24
C ALA A 133 -9.30 1.36 -6.46
N GLY A 134 -10.59 1.08 -6.26
CA GLY A 134 -11.54 0.84 -7.36
C GLY A 134 -11.37 -0.54 -8.01
N CYS A 135 -10.90 -1.54 -7.27
CA CYS A 135 -10.78 -2.93 -7.70
C CYS A 135 -11.67 -3.85 -6.86
N ALA A 136 -11.88 -5.08 -7.33
CA ALA A 136 -12.73 -6.05 -6.65
C ALA A 136 -11.92 -7.03 -5.80
N LEU A 137 -12.34 -7.30 -4.57
CA LEU A 137 -11.91 -8.48 -3.82
C LEU A 137 -12.70 -9.68 -4.32
N ILE A 138 -12.05 -10.57 -5.10
CA ILE A 138 -12.75 -11.67 -5.79
C ILE A 138 -12.48 -13.05 -5.19
N GLY A 139 -11.61 -13.13 -4.20
CA GLY A 139 -11.26 -14.36 -3.50
C GLY A 139 -10.16 -14.11 -2.50
N GLY A 140 -9.74 -15.16 -1.84
CA GLY A 140 -8.69 -15.17 -0.84
C GLY A 140 -8.60 -16.50 -0.15
N GLU A 141 -7.69 -16.64 0.80
CA GLU A 141 -7.49 -17.85 1.60
C GLU A 141 -7.27 -17.48 3.07
N THR A 142 -7.84 -18.25 3.97
CA THR A 142 -7.54 -18.17 5.40
C THR A 142 -7.10 -19.54 5.88
N ALA A 143 -5.84 -19.67 6.26
CA ALA A 143 -5.24 -20.93 6.68
C ALA A 143 -4.83 -20.88 8.16
N GLU A 144 -5.34 -21.82 8.97
CA GLU A 144 -4.87 -22.02 10.34
C GLU A 144 -3.54 -22.79 10.35
N HIS A 145 -2.60 -22.28 11.14
CA HIS A 145 -1.24 -22.82 11.28
C HIS A 145 -0.96 -23.24 12.74
N PRO A 146 -1.73 -24.22 13.29
CA PRO A 146 -1.53 -24.66 14.67
C PRO A 146 -0.13 -25.27 14.85
N GLY A 147 0.56 -24.84 15.90
CA GLY A 147 1.91 -25.31 16.21
C GLY A 147 3.04 -24.66 15.39
N ILE A 148 2.69 -23.82 14.38
CA ILE A 148 3.65 -23.01 13.61
C ILE A 148 3.57 -21.54 14.05
N MET A 149 2.35 -21.05 14.25
CA MET A 149 2.07 -19.69 14.74
C MET A 149 1.39 -19.77 16.11
N ALA A 150 1.65 -18.78 16.97
CA ALA A 150 0.91 -18.63 18.21
C ALA A 150 -0.58 -18.32 17.92
N PRO A 151 -1.53 -18.69 18.81
CA PRO A 151 -2.95 -18.51 18.54
C PRO A 151 -3.40 -17.08 18.25
N GLU A 152 -2.69 -16.09 18.78
CA GLU A 152 -2.97 -14.66 18.59
C GLU A 152 -2.31 -14.09 17.32
N GLU A 153 -1.32 -14.80 16.76
CA GLU A 153 -0.54 -14.34 15.62
C GLU A 153 -1.24 -14.57 14.29
N TYR A 154 -0.96 -13.69 13.35
CA TYR A 154 -1.33 -13.84 11.94
C TYR A 154 -0.36 -13.09 11.05
N ASP A 155 -0.33 -13.47 9.79
CA ASP A 155 0.28 -12.69 8.71
C ASP A 155 -0.74 -12.46 7.61
N LEU A 156 -0.57 -11.36 6.88
CA LEU A 156 -1.47 -10.94 5.81
C LEU A 156 -0.65 -10.53 4.60
N ALA A 157 -0.88 -11.21 3.50
CA ALA A 157 -0.33 -10.89 2.21
C ALA A 157 -1.45 -10.72 1.16
N GLY A 158 -1.16 -10.00 0.11
CA GLY A 158 -2.08 -9.74 -0.98
C GLY A 158 -1.46 -9.94 -2.34
N PHE A 159 -2.33 -10.10 -3.32
CA PHE A 159 -1.99 -10.19 -4.72
C PHE A 159 -3.01 -9.39 -5.52
N SER A 160 -2.54 -8.46 -6.32
CA SER A 160 -3.38 -7.66 -7.21
C SER A 160 -3.00 -7.85 -8.66
N VAL A 161 -3.99 -7.70 -9.54
CA VAL A 161 -3.80 -7.69 -10.98
C VAL A 161 -4.44 -6.42 -11.53
N GLY A 162 -3.69 -5.72 -12.36
CA GLY A 162 -4.15 -4.56 -13.13
C GLY A 162 -3.95 -4.77 -14.61
N ILE A 163 -4.44 -3.82 -15.40
CA ILE A 163 -4.35 -3.83 -16.87
C ILE A 163 -3.93 -2.46 -17.38
N VAL A 164 -3.14 -2.48 -18.44
CA VAL A 164 -2.73 -1.28 -19.19
C VAL A 164 -2.60 -1.62 -20.66
N ASP A 165 -2.83 -0.66 -21.57
CA ASP A 165 -2.42 -0.83 -22.98
C ASP A 165 -0.88 -0.80 -23.03
N LYS A 166 -0.28 -1.66 -23.83
CA LYS A 166 1.18 -1.75 -23.97
C LYS A 166 1.83 -0.41 -24.35
N GLY A 167 1.14 0.39 -25.16
CA GLY A 167 1.60 1.72 -25.56
C GLY A 167 1.55 2.77 -24.46
N ASP A 168 0.76 2.55 -23.41
CA ASP A 168 0.53 3.48 -22.31
C ASP A 168 1.34 3.12 -21.04
N ILE A 169 2.11 2.02 -21.08
CA ILE A 169 2.99 1.65 -19.96
C ILE A 169 3.90 2.83 -19.61
N ILE A 170 3.94 3.18 -18.33
CA ILE A 170 4.90 4.16 -17.81
C ILE A 170 6.27 3.49 -17.76
N ASP A 171 7.16 3.91 -18.67
CA ASP A 171 8.49 3.35 -18.84
C ASP A 171 9.55 4.37 -18.40
N PRO A 172 10.59 3.97 -17.66
CA PRO A 172 11.70 4.85 -17.29
C PRO A 172 12.30 5.64 -18.45
N ASP A 173 12.34 5.07 -19.65
CA ASP A 173 12.89 5.73 -20.85
C ASP A 173 12.11 6.98 -21.30
N ARG A 174 10.95 7.25 -20.71
CA ARG A 174 10.20 8.50 -20.94
C ARG A 174 10.78 9.69 -20.16
N VAL A 175 11.50 9.44 -19.06
CA VAL A 175 12.03 10.49 -18.16
C VAL A 175 13.17 11.24 -18.82
N ARG A 176 13.14 12.57 -18.70
CA ARG A 176 14.10 13.48 -19.35
C ARG A 176 14.59 14.57 -18.42
N SER A 177 15.79 15.08 -18.69
CA SER A 177 16.29 16.29 -18.02
C SER A 177 15.35 17.45 -18.23
N GLY A 178 15.01 18.15 -17.14
CA GLY A 178 14.03 19.23 -17.11
C GLY A 178 12.64 18.83 -16.62
N ASP A 179 12.34 17.53 -16.51
CA ASP A 179 11.09 17.05 -15.91
C ASP A 179 10.99 17.49 -14.44
N VAL A 180 9.76 17.67 -13.98
CA VAL A 180 9.43 18.08 -12.61
C VAL A 180 9.07 16.87 -11.77
N VAL A 181 9.58 16.84 -10.53
CA VAL A 181 9.28 15.80 -9.56
C VAL A 181 8.20 16.29 -8.60
N LEU A 182 7.04 15.66 -8.64
CA LEU A 182 5.92 15.90 -7.74
C LEU A 182 5.93 14.90 -6.60
N ALA A 183 5.73 15.39 -5.37
CA ALA A 183 5.50 14.58 -4.19
C ALA A 183 4.00 14.42 -3.94
N LEU A 184 3.55 13.21 -3.72
CA LEU A 184 2.23 12.90 -3.20
C LEU A 184 2.36 12.62 -1.70
N PRO A 185 1.63 13.38 -0.85
CA PRO A 185 1.79 13.27 0.59
C PRO A 185 1.40 11.88 1.11
N SER A 186 2.23 11.31 1.99
CA SER A 186 1.89 10.10 2.73
C SER A 186 0.88 10.39 3.83
N SER A 187 0.20 9.35 4.31
CA SER A 187 -0.67 9.41 5.49
C SER A 187 0.12 9.28 6.81
N GLY A 188 1.41 8.98 6.74
CA GLY A 188 2.30 8.69 7.85
C GLY A 188 3.42 7.76 7.42
N ILE A 189 3.82 6.84 8.29
CA ILE A 189 4.93 5.90 8.04
C ILE A 189 4.58 4.91 6.91
N HIS A 190 3.30 4.69 6.65
CA HIS A 190 2.77 3.65 5.77
C HIS A 190 2.96 2.25 6.37
N SER A 191 3.60 1.32 5.62
CA SER A 191 3.79 -0.06 6.07
C SER A 191 5.26 -0.51 6.01
N ASN A 192 6.20 0.41 5.86
CA ASN A 192 7.63 0.11 5.74
C ASN A 192 8.44 0.64 6.93
N GLY A 193 9.57 -0.03 7.23
CA GLY A 193 10.46 0.38 8.31
C GLY A 193 9.97 0.02 9.71
N TYR A 194 8.91 -0.77 9.86
CA TYR A 194 8.29 -1.05 11.16
C TYR A 194 9.15 -1.87 12.12
N SER A 195 10.12 -2.63 11.65
CA SER A 195 11.11 -3.27 12.53
C SER A 195 11.91 -2.24 13.31
N LEU A 196 12.32 -1.14 12.64
CA LEU A 196 13.01 -0.02 13.27
C LEU A 196 12.07 0.79 14.16
N VAL A 197 10.85 1.11 13.69
CA VAL A 197 9.81 1.81 14.46
C VAL A 197 9.53 1.11 15.78
N ARG A 198 9.30 -0.20 15.75
CA ARG A 198 9.02 -1.03 16.92
C ARG A 198 10.17 -1.01 17.92
N LYS A 199 11.40 -1.03 17.44
CA LYS A 199 12.61 -0.94 18.27
C LYS A 199 12.75 0.44 18.91
N VAL A 200 12.60 1.50 18.12
CA VAL A 200 12.77 2.90 18.57
C VAL A 200 11.76 3.25 19.67
N PHE A 201 10.51 2.93 19.44
CA PHE A 201 9.44 3.24 20.41
C PHE A 201 9.25 2.15 21.48
N ASN A 202 10.04 1.07 21.44
CA ASN A 202 9.93 -0.06 22.38
C ASN A 202 8.47 -0.52 22.57
N VAL A 203 7.78 -0.75 21.46
CA VAL A 203 6.31 -0.91 21.41
C VAL A 203 5.78 -2.07 22.24
N GLU A 204 6.59 -3.08 22.55
CA GLU A 204 6.21 -4.22 23.39
C GLU A 204 6.00 -3.79 24.86
N HIS A 205 6.54 -2.64 25.27
CA HIS A 205 6.50 -2.15 26.66
C HIS A 205 5.97 -0.72 26.75
N ALA A 206 5.85 -0.02 25.64
CA ALA A 206 5.33 1.35 25.61
C ALA A 206 3.82 1.38 25.81
N ASN A 207 3.32 2.46 26.43
CA ASN A 207 1.90 2.73 26.46
C ASN A 207 1.43 3.35 25.13
N LEU A 208 0.99 2.50 24.20
CA LEU A 208 0.54 2.91 22.88
C LEU A 208 -0.76 3.72 22.89
N THR A 209 -1.51 3.73 24.02
CA THR A 209 -2.77 4.49 24.16
C THR A 209 -2.55 5.88 24.76
N LEU A 210 -1.30 6.22 25.10
CA LEU A 210 -0.97 7.55 25.59
C LEU A 210 -1.10 8.59 24.48
N HIS A 211 -1.81 9.68 24.73
CA HIS A 211 -1.92 10.81 23.81
C HIS A 211 -0.57 11.53 23.67
N CYS A 212 -0.23 11.84 22.43
CA CYS A 212 1.01 12.51 22.04
C CYS A 212 0.65 13.88 21.47
N GLU A 213 0.95 14.95 22.19
CA GLU A 213 0.58 16.32 21.79
C GLU A 213 1.15 16.66 20.39
N ASP A 214 2.41 16.31 20.12
CA ASP A 214 3.07 16.56 18.82
C ASP A 214 2.38 15.85 17.66
N LEU A 215 1.67 14.75 17.92
CA LEU A 215 0.95 13.98 16.91
C LEU A 215 -0.55 14.32 16.85
N GLY A 216 -1.08 14.97 17.88
CA GLY A 216 -2.51 15.24 18.04
C GLY A 216 -3.38 13.99 18.22
N GLN A 217 -2.78 12.84 18.51
CA GLN A 217 -3.41 11.53 18.68
C GLN A 217 -2.52 10.60 19.52
N THR A 218 -2.99 9.39 19.82
CA THR A 218 -2.14 8.41 20.52
C THR A 218 -1.02 7.89 19.61
N LEU A 219 0.08 7.43 20.21
CA LEU A 219 1.17 6.81 19.43
C LEU A 219 0.65 5.60 18.66
N GLY A 220 -0.21 4.78 19.25
CA GLY A 220 -0.78 3.61 18.59
C GLY A 220 -1.63 3.96 17.37
N GLU A 221 -2.45 5.00 17.45
CA GLU A 221 -3.24 5.51 16.30
C GLU A 221 -2.32 6.00 15.17
N ALA A 222 -1.29 6.77 15.52
CA ALA A 222 -0.31 7.24 14.54
C ALA A 222 0.41 6.08 13.84
N LEU A 223 0.78 5.04 14.60
CA LEU A 223 1.45 3.85 14.06
C LEU A 223 0.51 2.92 13.27
N LEU A 224 -0.81 2.94 13.53
CA LEU A 224 -1.80 2.18 12.77
C LEU A 224 -2.44 2.97 11.62
N THR A 225 -2.07 4.23 11.42
CA THR A 225 -2.58 4.99 10.28
C THR A 225 -2.34 4.21 8.99
N PRO A 226 -3.40 3.88 8.20
CA PRO A 226 -3.25 3.08 6.99
C PRO A 226 -2.43 3.78 5.92
N THR A 227 -1.76 2.98 5.12
CA THR A 227 -1.07 3.43 3.90
C THR A 227 -2.06 4.06 2.94
N ARG A 228 -1.71 5.23 2.41
CA ARG A 228 -2.54 5.91 1.41
C ARG A 228 -2.53 5.14 0.09
N ILE A 229 -3.72 5.00 -0.50
CA ILE A 229 -3.90 4.43 -1.84
C ILE A 229 -3.93 5.56 -2.86
N TYR A 230 -3.02 5.51 -3.83
CA TYR A 230 -2.82 6.58 -4.82
C TYR A 230 -3.46 6.30 -6.18
N VAL A 231 -4.14 5.17 -6.36
CA VAL A 231 -4.65 4.71 -7.66
C VAL A 231 -5.49 5.77 -8.37
N LYS A 232 -6.58 6.23 -7.75
CA LYS A 232 -7.50 7.19 -8.40
C LYS A 232 -6.84 8.54 -8.74
N PRO A 233 -6.12 9.20 -7.82
CA PRO A 233 -5.47 10.45 -8.15
C PRO A 233 -4.36 10.31 -9.19
N VAL A 234 -3.62 9.20 -9.19
CA VAL A 234 -2.55 8.99 -10.18
C VAL A 234 -3.10 8.67 -11.56
N LEU A 235 -4.16 7.84 -11.68
CA LEU A 235 -4.85 7.63 -12.97
C LEU A 235 -5.36 8.96 -13.53
N ALA A 236 -5.97 9.82 -12.70
CA ALA A 236 -6.42 11.14 -13.14
C ALA A 236 -5.26 12.06 -13.58
N ALA A 237 -4.10 11.94 -12.95
CA ALA A 237 -2.90 12.69 -13.37
C ALA A 237 -2.35 12.16 -14.71
N ILE A 238 -2.36 10.84 -14.93
CA ILE A 238 -1.96 10.22 -16.20
C ILE A 238 -2.88 10.68 -17.35
N ASP A 239 -4.20 10.77 -17.09
CA ASP A 239 -5.17 11.23 -18.07
C ASP A 239 -5.02 12.73 -18.40
N ALA A 240 -4.52 13.55 -17.47
CA ALA A 240 -4.49 15.01 -17.59
C ALA A 240 -3.12 15.57 -18.00
N ALA A 241 -2.03 14.80 -17.91
CA ALA A 241 -0.67 15.29 -18.04
C ALA A 241 0.27 14.26 -18.66
N GLU A 242 1.42 14.70 -19.14
CA GLU A 242 2.50 13.84 -19.62
C GLU A 242 3.29 13.30 -18.40
N VAL A 243 2.89 12.14 -17.91
CA VAL A 243 3.58 11.42 -16.83
C VAL A 243 4.67 10.53 -17.42
N HIS A 244 5.91 10.76 -17.00
CA HIS A 244 7.08 10.07 -17.50
C HIS A 244 7.60 8.98 -16.55
N GLY A 245 7.39 9.13 -15.24
CA GLY A 245 7.82 8.16 -14.24
C GLY A 245 7.00 8.25 -12.96
N ILE A 246 6.84 7.12 -12.29
CA ILE A 246 6.14 7.02 -11.01
C ILE A 246 6.95 6.11 -10.09
N SER A 247 7.12 6.51 -8.84
CA SER A 247 7.82 5.73 -7.83
C SER A 247 7.04 5.68 -6.54
N HIS A 248 6.62 4.48 -6.13
CA HIS A 248 6.08 4.22 -4.79
C HIS A 248 7.22 4.20 -3.77
N ILE A 249 7.17 5.09 -2.77
CA ILE A 249 8.24 5.21 -1.77
C ILE A 249 7.96 4.24 -0.62
N THR A 250 8.61 3.09 -0.69
CA THR A 250 8.51 1.96 0.26
C THR A 250 9.80 1.77 1.06
N GLY A 251 10.10 0.56 1.49
CA GLY A 251 11.40 0.22 2.09
C GLY A 251 12.56 0.59 1.17
N GLY A 252 13.65 1.13 1.75
CA GLY A 252 14.73 1.73 0.97
C GLY A 252 14.56 3.23 0.69
N GLY A 253 13.37 3.80 1.00
CA GLY A 253 13.11 5.23 0.94
C GLY A 253 13.35 5.86 -0.43
N PHE A 254 13.83 7.09 -0.45
CA PHE A 254 14.07 7.84 -1.69
C PHE A 254 15.20 7.24 -2.52
N TYR A 255 16.27 6.79 -1.87
CA TYR A 255 17.50 6.36 -2.53
C TYR A 255 17.35 5.05 -3.31
N GLU A 256 16.43 4.16 -2.91
CA GLU A 256 16.24 2.87 -3.56
C GLU A 256 15.00 2.82 -4.46
N ASN A 257 13.97 3.64 -4.18
CA ASN A 257 12.73 3.57 -4.96
C ASN A 257 12.73 4.52 -6.15
N ILE A 258 13.14 5.78 -5.98
CA ILE A 258 13.15 6.75 -7.08
C ILE A 258 14.01 6.28 -8.28
N PRO A 259 15.18 5.66 -8.08
CA PRO A 259 15.98 5.16 -9.21
C PRO A 259 15.28 4.14 -10.12
N ARG A 260 14.26 3.44 -9.61
CA ARG A 260 13.53 2.42 -10.38
C ARG A 260 12.76 2.99 -11.56
N CYS A 261 12.39 4.27 -11.49
CA CYS A 261 11.68 4.96 -12.57
C CYS A 261 12.57 5.90 -13.38
N LEU A 262 13.90 5.76 -13.29
CA LEU A 262 14.85 6.62 -14.02
C LEU A 262 15.69 5.80 -15.01
N PRO A 263 15.94 6.30 -16.23
CA PRO A 263 16.92 5.72 -17.13
C PRO A 263 18.34 6.03 -16.65
N ASP A 264 19.33 5.38 -17.22
CA ASP A 264 20.74 5.66 -16.93
C ASP A 264 21.12 7.08 -17.36
N GLY A 265 22.03 7.71 -16.61
CA GLY A 265 22.48 9.08 -16.88
C GLY A 265 21.50 10.17 -16.42
N MET A 266 20.41 9.80 -15.70
CA MET A 266 19.48 10.76 -15.10
C MET A 266 19.54 10.72 -13.57
N THR A 267 19.42 11.90 -12.98
CA THR A 267 19.43 12.17 -11.55
C THR A 267 18.17 12.92 -11.15
N VAL A 268 17.49 12.48 -10.11
CA VAL A 268 16.48 13.27 -9.43
C VAL A 268 17.14 14.13 -8.37
N LYS A 269 17.05 15.46 -8.52
CA LYS A 269 17.53 16.45 -7.56
C LYS A 269 16.33 16.95 -6.75
N ILE A 270 16.33 16.69 -5.43
CA ILE A 270 15.24 17.03 -4.50
C ILE A 270 15.73 18.11 -3.53
N GLU A 271 14.94 19.17 -3.41
CA GLU A 271 15.11 20.21 -2.40
C GLU A 271 14.52 19.71 -1.07
N LYS A 272 15.35 19.36 -0.10
CA LYS A 272 14.91 18.86 1.22
C LYS A 272 13.94 19.80 1.91
N ALA A 273 14.15 21.10 1.78
CA ALA A 273 13.28 22.12 2.36
C ALA A 273 11.85 22.11 1.80
N ALA A 274 11.65 21.55 0.59
CA ALA A 274 10.34 21.41 -0.01
C ALA A 274 9.60 20.17 0.51
N VAL A 275 10.27 19.19 1.09
CA VAL A 275 9.67 17.95 1.61
C VAL A 275 8.87 18.24 2.88
N ARG A 276 7.55 18.03 2.83
CA ARG A 276 6.63 18.26 3.95
C ARG A 276 6.61 17.03 4.87
N THR A 277 7.55 16.97 5.81
CA THR A 277 7.76 15.83 6.70
C THR A 277 6.79 15.87 7.89
N PRO A 278 5.89 14.87 8.07
CA PRO A 278 5.02 14.75 9.23
C PRO A 278 5.77 14.60 10.57
N PRO A 279 5.19 15.06 11.71
CA PRO A 279 5.84 15.06 13.02
C PRO A 279 6.36 13.70 13.49
N ILE A 280 5.70 12.60 13.10
CA ILE A 280 6.11 11.24 13.48
C ILE A 280 7.54 10.90 13.04
N PHE A 281 8.00 11.42 11.90
CA PHE A 281 9.39 11.19 11.43
C PHE A 281 10.40 11.97 12.24
N LYS A 282 10.06 13.18 12.68
CA LYS A 282 10.91 13.94 13.62
C LYS A 282 11.05 13.18 14.94
N MET A 283 9.94 12.71 15.49
CA MET A 283 9.91 11.91 16.71
C MET A 283 10.75 10.63 16.58
N LEU A 284 10.61 9.89 15.45
CA LEU A 284 11.44 8.71 15.17
C LEU A 284 12.93 9.04 15.15
N ARG A 285 13.30 10.10 14.44
CA ARG A 285 14.70 10.53 14.31
C ARG A 285 15.31 10.89 15.67
N GLU A 286 14.58 11.68 16.46
CA GLU A 286 15.07 12.18 17.75
C GLU A 286 15.15 11.06 18.80
N THR A 287 14.09 10.24 18.92
CA THR A 287 14.05 9.12 19.87
C THR A 287 15.05 8.03 19.51
N GLY A 288 15.18 7.72 18.24
CA GLY A 288 16.09 6.67 17.74
C GLY A 288 17.50 7.14 17.47
N HIS A 289 17.82 8.45 17.59
CA HIS A 289 19.08 9.06 17.19
C HIS A 289 19.50 8.65 15.77
N ILE A 290 18.52 8.59 14.85
CA ILE A 290 18.71 8.07 13.50
C ILE A 290 19.35 9.17 12.63
N PRO A 291 20.47 8.89 11.93
CA PRO A 291 21.05 9.84 10.99
C PRO A 291 20.06 10.23 9.88
N GLU A 292 20.11 11.49 9.42
CA GLU A 292 19.17 11.98 8.39
C GLU A 292 19.19 11.12 7.12
N ARG A 293 20.38 10.71 6.67
CA ARG A 293 20.50 9.84 5.49
C ARG A 293 19.73 8.52 5.68
N ASP A 294 19.85 7.92 6.86
CA ASP A 294 19.17 6.65 7.15
C ASP A 294 17.65 6.83 7.24
N MET A 295 17.18 8.00 7.71
CA MET A 295 15.75 8.34 7.66
C MET A 295 15.23 8.33 6.23
N PHE A 296 15.93 9.01 5.28
CA PHE A 296 15.54 9.05 3.87
C PHE A 296 15.80 7.73 3.13
N ASN A 297 16.61 6.83 3.68
CA ASN A 297 16.88 5.49 3.12
C ASN A 297 15.95 4.41 3.70
N THR A 298 15.20 4.71 4.78
CA THR A 298 14.31 3.72 5.42
C THR A 298 12.84 4.09 5.25
N PHE A 299 12.53 5.39 5.31
CA PHE A 299 11.17 5.90 5.41
C PHE A 299 10.79 6.79 4.23
N ASN A 300 9.48 6.95 4.02
CA ASN A 300 8.92 7.83 2.99
C ASN A 300 9.04 9.34 3.31
N MET A 301 9.40 9.71 4.52
CA MET A 301 9.60 11.09 5.00
C MET A 301 8.43 12.06 4.68
N GLY A 302 7.22 11.54 4.50
CA GLY A 302 6.04 12.32 4.15
C GLY A 302 5.68 12.30 2.65
N VAL A 303 6.47 11.63 1.83
CA VAL A 303 6.24 11.45 0.39
C VAL A 303 5.98 9.97 0.11
N GLY A 304 4.72 9.58 0.00
CA GLY A 304 4.41 8.16 -0.24
C GLY A 304 4.55 7.76 -1.70
N MET A 305 4.46 8.72 -2.63
CA MET A 305 4.70 8.48 -4.05
C MET A 305 5.34 9.71 -4.70
N ALA A 306 6.31 9.50 -5.56
CA ALA A 306 6.88 10.53 -6.43
C ALA A 306 6.35 10.32 -7.85
N VAL A 307 5.94 11.41 -8.51
CA VAL A 307 5.48 11.40 -9.90
C VAL A 307 6.34 12.36 -10.70
N ILE A 308 6.95 11.87 -11.76
CA ILE A 308 7.79 12.65 -12.68
C ILE A 308 6.94 13.01 -13.89
N VAL A 309 6.83 14.30 -14.16
CA VAL A 309 5.98 14.82 -15.23
C VAL A 309 6.74 15.81 -16.12
N SER A 310 6.31 15.95 -17.36
CA SER A 310 6.78 17.04 -18.21
C SER A 310 6.53 18.38 -17.52
N ARG A 311 7.51 19.29 -17.58
CA ARG A 311 7.38 20.65 -17.00
C ARG A 311 6.16 21.40 -17.55
N ASP A 312 5.85 21.18 -18.81
CA ASP A 312 4.75 21.90 -19.50
C ASP A 312 3.36 21.47 -19.04
N THR A 313 3.26 20.28 -18.43
CA THR A 313 1.98 19.72 -17.95
C THR A 313 1.91 19.54 -16.44
N ALA A 314 2.91 20.03 -15.69
CA ALA A 314 2.99 19.87 -14.22
C ALA A 314 1.78 20.46 -13.49
N ASP A 315 1.28 21.63 -13.92
CA ASP A 315 0.11 22.28 -13.32
C ASP A 315 -1.18 21.49 -13.56
N GLN A 316 -1.33 20.85 -14.73
CA GLN A 316 -2.46 19.95 -15.01
C GLN A 316 -2.41 18.72 -14.10
N ALA A 317 -1.23 18.11 -13.93
CA ALA A 317 -1.06 16.99 -13.01
C ALA A 317 -1.41 17.37 -11.58
N LEU A 318 -0.90 18.49 -11.07
CA LEU A 318 -1.20 18.99 -9.71
C LEU A 318 -2.70 19.27 -9.52
N SER A 319 -3.35 19.85 -10.53
CA SER A 319 -4.79 20.10 -10.50
C SER A 319 -5.60 18.79 -10.43
N ALA A 320 -5.27 17.82 -11.27
CA ALA A 320 -5.93 16.51 -11.30
C ALA A 320 -5.75 15.75 -9.97
N LEU A 321 -4.54 15.72 -9.42
CA LEU A 321 -4.23 15.14 -8.12
C LEU A 321 -5.06 15.78 -6.99
N ALA A 322 -5.14 17.10 -6.97
CA ALA A 322 -5.89 17.83 -5.93
C ALA A 322 -7.40 17.56 -6.02
N GLN A 323 -7.98 17.55 -7.22
CA GLN A 323 -9.41 17.24 -7.45
C GLN A 323 -9.78 15.82 -6.97
N HIS A 324 -8.81 14.89 -6.94
CA HIS A 324 -9.00 13.53 -6.45
C HIS A 324 -8.50 13.31 -5.01
N GLY A 325 -8.41 14.39 -4.23
CA GLY A 325 -8.13 14.32 -2.79
C GLY A 325 -6.67 14.03 -2.42
N CYS A 326 -5.74 14.19 -3.37
CA CYS A 326 -4.31 14.02 -3.15
C CYS A 326 -3.53 15.25 -3.64
N PRO A 327 -3.57 16.38 -2.91
CA PRO A 327 -2.90 17.61 -3.33
C PRO A 327 -1.38 17.43 -3.32
N GLY A 328 -0.81 17.08 -4.48
CA GLY A 328 0.62 16.97 -4.72
C GLY A 328 1.31 18.35 -4.69
N TYR A 329 2.63 18.34 -4.63
CA TYR A 329 3.46 19.54 -4.65
C TYR A 329 4.83 19.24 -5.26
N VAL A 330 5.49 20.25 -5.81
CA VAL A 330 6.83 20.10 -6.41
C VAL A 330 7.88 19.96 -5.32
N ILE A 331 8.79 18.98 -5.48
CA ILE A 331 9.94 18.76 -4.58
C ILE A 331 11.29 18.83 -5.29
N GLY A 332 11.31 18.84 -6.63
CA GLY A 332 12.57 18.83 -7.35
C GLY A 332 12.39 18.70 -8.85
N GLU A 333 13.48 18.36 -9.50
CA GLU A 333 13.55 18.20 -10.94
C GLU A 333 14.50 17.06 -11.34
N VAL A 334 14.37 16.61 -12.56
CA VAL A 334 15.29 15.65 -13.18
C VAL A 334 16.42 16.43 -13.90
N ILE A 335 17.64 16.03 -13.66
CA ILE A 335 18.84 16.57 -14.33
C ILE A 335 19.67 15.43 -14.93
N SER A 336 20.57 15.75 -15.86
CA SER A 336 21.57 14.80 -16.29
C SER A 336 22.63 14.60 -15.20
N GLY A 337 23.02 13.37 -14.91
CA GLY A 337 24.01 13.05 -13.89
C GLY A 337 24.16 11.55 -13.64
N GLU A 338 25.22 11.18 -12.93
CA GLU A 338 25.54 9.79 -12.60
C GLU A 338 24.90 9.34 -11.27
N GLU A 339 24.75 10.28 -10.32
CA GLU A 339 24.04 9.99 -9.06
C GLU A 339 22.55 9.85 -9.35
N ARG A 340 21.93 8.81 -8.82
CA ARG A 340 20.50 8.56 -9.09
C ARG A 340 19.59 9.54 -8.35
N VAL A 341 19.94 9.91 -7.09
CA VAL A 341 19.18 10.81 -6.22
C VAL A 341 20.10 11.73 -5.46
N ILE A 342 19.89 13.03 -5.57
CA ILE A 342 20.56 14.08 -4.79
C ILE A 342 19.52 14.77 -3.90
N LEU A 343 19.80 14.82 -2.60
CA LEU A 343 19.03 15.60 -1.62
C LEU A 343 19.86 16.83 -1.21
N CYS A 344 19.41 18.05 -1.53
CA CYS A 344 20.11 19.31 -1.22
C CYS A 344 19.29 20.23 -0.30
#